data_01f5668269bf72555710b59cb0777593
#
_entry.id   01f5668269bf72555710b59cb0777593
#
_cell.length_a   1.000
_cell.length_b   1.000
_cell.length_c   1.000
_cell.angle_alpha   90.00
_cell.angle_beta   90.00
_cell.angle_gamma   90.00
#
_symmetry.space_group_name_H-M   'P 1'
#
loop_
_entity.id
_entity.type
_entity.pdbx_description
1 polymer ?
#
loop_
_entity_poly.entity_id
_entity_poly.type
_entity_poly.pdbx_seq_one_letter_code
_entity_poly.pdbx_strand_id
1 'polypeptide(L)'
;MEMKPFGRLIVVGLLCWFKQGWAETLTLSVDAIQVEDGDTLKITVADGIKRVQLIGIDAPEDTENPKFVVDGKRTGLSQETLLSLGIIATGHLKKLIAAGDEYELRWDSDKPDKYGRLPGELFTQSGVSIHARMVEEGYAIALPGASSTLQSLQRQAESEHKGLWGLLAKPTRLWAGTDSSN
;
A
#
# COMPACT_ATOMS: atom_id res chain seq x y z
N MET A 1 24.66 -16.52 66.57
CA MET A 1 23.78 -15.49 66.01
C MET A 1 23.91 -15.56 64.50
N GLU A 2 23.07 -16.41 63.90
CA GLU A 2 23.15 -16.76 62.45
C GLU A 2 22.37 -15.72 61.65
N MET A 3 23.04 -15.13 60.69
CA MET A 3 22.42 -14.24 59.67
C MET A 3 21.87 -15.08 58.52
N LYS A 4 20.54 -15.03 58.34
CA LYS A 4 19.86 -15.62 57.18
C LYS A 4 20.10 -14.76 55.93
N PRO A 5 20.33 -15.34 54.73
CA PRO A 5 20.48 -14.59 53.51
C PRO A 5 19.12 -14.10 53.00
N PHE A 6 19.02 -12.83 52.64
CA PHE A 6 17.90 -12.23 51.93
C PHE A 6 17.80 -12.80 50.51
N GLY A 7 16.70 -13.46 50.23
CA GLY A 7 16.35 -13.94 48.93
C GLY A 7 16.07 -12.77 47.97
N ARG A 8 16.82 -12.68 46.88
CA ARG A 8 16.56 -11.77 45.75
C ARG A 8 15.31 -12.23 45.00
N LEU A 9 14.26 -11.44 45.11
CA LEU A 9 13.05 -11.60 44.31
C LEU A 9 13.39 -11.19 42.84
N ILE A 10 13.54 -12.15 41.94
CA ILE A 10 13.67 -11.88 40.50
C ILE A 10 12.25 -11.67 39.97
N VAL A 11 11.88 -10.40 39.72
CA VAL A 11 10.68 -10.06 38.98
C VAL A 11 10.99 -10.33 37.51
N VAL A 12 10.54 -11.46 37.01
CA VAL A 12 10.52 -11.74 35.56
C VAL A 12 9.39 -10.92 34.98
N GLY A 13 9.73 -9.74 34.46
CA GLY A 13 8.80 -8.93 33.67
C GLY A 13 8.44 -9.67 32.40
N LEU A 14 7.19 -10.14 32.32
CA LEU A 14 6.61 -10.67 31.10
C LEU A 14 6.45 -9.52 30.11
N LEU A 15 7.43 -9.34 29.24
CA LEU A 15 7.30 -8.46 28.07
C LEU A 15 6.24 -9.09 27.14
N CYS A 16 4.98 -8.70 27.31
CA CYS A 16 3.94 -8.90 26.31
C CYS A 16 4.33 -8.10 25.08
N TRP A 17 4.97 -8.76 24.12
CA TRP A 17 5.08 -8.27 22.77
C TRP A 17 3.65 -8.30 22.17
N PHE A 18 3.02 -7.15 22.07
CA PHE A 18 1.86 -6.97 21.23
C PHE A 18 2.34 -7.20 19.79
N LYS A 19 2.14 -8.41 19.28
CA LYS A 19 2.20 -8.66 17.84
C LYS A 19 1.09 -7.83 17.20
N GLN A 20 1.43 -6.73 16.59
CA GLN A 20 0.55 -6.08 15.64
C GLN A 20 0.37 -7.06 14.47
N GLY A 21 -0.77 -7.50 14.34
CA GLY A 21 -1.67 -8.34 13.63
C GLY A 21 -1.38 -8.77 12.19
N TRP A 22 -0.15 -8.86 11.70
CA TRP A 22 0.16 -9.58 10.46
C TRP A 22 0.39 -11.04 10.76
N ALA A 23 -0.29 -11.93 10.00
CA ALA A 23 -0.15 -13.37 10.21
C ALA A 23 1.21 -13.89 9.73
N GLU A 24 1.77 -13.28 8.67
CA GLU A 24 2.98 -13.75 8.03
C GLU A 24 3.89 -12.58 7.59
N THR A 25 5.20 -12.85 7.58
CA THR A 25 6.23 -11.97 7.02
C THR A 25 7.12 -12.80 6.11
N LEU A 26 7.31 -12.33 4.88
CA LEU A 26 8.15 -12.98 3.87
C LEU A 26 9.22 -12.02 3.36
N THR A 27 10.45 -12.51 3.17
CA THR A 27 11.47 -11.84 2.37
C THR A 27 11.35 -12.31 0.93
N LEU A 28 11.24 -11.36 0.00
CA LEU A 28 11.03 -11.61 -1.43
C LEU A 28 12.15 -10.98 -2.23
N SER A 29 12.71 -11.70 -3.20
CA SER A 29 13.51 -11.09 -4.26
C SER A 29 12.60 -10.28 -5.20
N VAL A 30 13.15 -9.29 -5.87
CA VAL A 30 12.42 -8.49 -6.86
C VAL A 30 11.78 -9.37 -7.95
N ASP A 31 12.44 -10.45 -8.36
CA ASP A 31 11.94 -11.40 -9.37
C ASP A 31 10.68 -12.16 -8.94
N ALA A 32 10.41 -12.24 -7.63
CA ALA A 32 9.21 -12.85 -7.09
C ALA A 32 7.99 -11.90 -7.11
N ILE A 33 8.20 -10.62 -7.49
CA ILE A 33 7.19 -9.57 -7.43
C ILE A 33 6.84 -9.11 -8.84
N GLN A 34 5.59 -9.28 -9.25
CA GLN A 34 5.03 -8.71 -10.47
C GLN A 34 3.99 -7.66 -10.10
N VAL A 35 4.14 -6.45 -10.61
CA VAL A 35 3.11 -5.40 -10.47
C VAL A 35 1.96 -5.69 -11.42
N GLU A 36 0.74 -5.83 -10.88
CA GLU A 36 -0.49 -6.01 -11.65
C GLU A 36 -1.07 -4.66 -12.05
N ASP A 37 -1.27 -3.78 -11.08
CA ASP A 37 -1.73 -2.39 -11.25
C ASP A 37 -1.08 -1.47 -10.19
N GLY A 38 -1.60 -0.24 -10.01
CA GLY A 38 -0.98 0.77 -9.14
C GLY A 38 -1.03 0.47 -7.63
N ASP A 39 -1.78 -0.54 -7.18
CA ASP A 39 -1.90 -0.94 -5.77
C ASP A 39 -2.00 -2.45 -5.55
N THR A 40 -1.89 -3.24 -6.62
CA THR A 40 -2.00 -4.71 -6.58
C THR A 40 -0.73 -5.37 -7.13
N LEU A 41 -0.23 -6.37 -6.40
CA LEU A 41 0.95 -7.16 -6.74
C LEU A 41 0.57 -8.63 -6.93
N LYS A 42 1.29 -9.32 -7.82
CA LYS A 42 1.34 -10.78 -7.90
C LYS A 42 2.67 -11.23 -7.30
N ILE A 43 2.58 -12.08 -6.28
CA ILE A 43 3.74 -12.59 -5.54
C ILE A 43 3.87 -14.08 -5.82
N THR A 44 5.05 -14.49 -6.29
CA THR A 44 5.38 -15.92 -6.48
C THR A 44 5.92 -16.48 -5.16
N VAL A 45 5.22 -17.45 -4.60
CA VAL A 45 5.61 -18.19 -3.38
C VAL A 45 5.61 -19.70 -3.67
N ALA A 46 6.08 -20.51 -2.72
CA ALA A 46 6.25 -21.94 -2.92
C ALA A 46 4.97 -22.69 -3.33
N ASP A 47 3.80 -22.24 -2.87
CA ASP A 47 2.49 -22.83 -3.17
C ASP A 47 1.74 -22.12 -4.33
N GLY A 48 2.43 -21.28 -5.11
CA GLY A 48 1.90 -20.65 -6.31
C GLY A 48 1.91 -19.12 -6.29
N ILE A 49 1.12 -18.51 -7.16
CA ILE A 49 1.02 -17.06 -7.26
C ILE A 49 -0.11 -16.55 -6.37
N LYS A 50 0.19 -15.58 -5.51
CA LYS A 50 -0.79 -14.86 -4.68
C LYS A 50 -0.95 -13.43 -5.18
N ARG A 51 -2.18 -12.91 -5.15
CA ARG A 51 -2.46 -11.50 -5.40
C ARG A 51 -2.52 -10.76 -4.08
N VAL A 52 -1.76 -9.68 -3.96
CA VAL A 52 -1.66 -8.87 -2.75
C VAL A 52 -2.12 -7.45 -3.05
N GLN A 53 -3.13 -6.98 -2.32
CA GLN A 53 -3.58 -5.59 -2.32
C GLN A 53 -2.77 -4.80 -1.29
N LEU A 54 -2.10 -3.75 -1.71
CA LEU A 54 -1.42 -2.81 -0.81
C LEU A 54 -2.46 -2.07 0.03
N ILE A 55 -2.39 -2.23 1.35
CA ILE A 55 -3.44 -1.74 2.26
C ILE A 55 -3.42 -0.22 2.43
N GLY A 56 -4.58 0.33 2.76
CA GLY A 56 -4.75 1.73 3.11
C GLY A 56 -4.65 2.71 1.95
N ILE A 57 -4.39 2.22 0.75
CA ILE A 57 -4.29 3.05 -0.47
C ILE A 57 -5.24 2.58 -1.56
N ASP A 58 -5.49 3.46 -2.53
CA ASP A 58 -6.16 3.16 -3.79
C ASP A 58 -5.42 3.84 -4.94
N ALA A 59 -5.26 3.14 -6.06
CA ALA A 59 -4.68 3.68 -7.28
C ALA A 59 -5.67 3.58 -8.43
N PRO A 60 -5.56 4.45 -9.46
CA PRO A 60 -6.38 4.34 -10.66
C PRO A 60 -6.09 3.04 -11.41
N GLU A 61 -7.13 2.46 -12.01
CA GLU A 61 -7.03 1.23 -12.79
C GLU A 61 -6.33 1.47 -14.13
N ASP A 62 -5.39 0.62 -14.49
CA ASP A 62 -4.65 0.68 -15.76
C ASP A 62 -5.26 -0.21 -16.88
N THR A 63 -6.34 -0.90 -16.56
CA THR A 63 -7.10 -1.76 -17.47
C THR A 63 -8.60 -1.60 -17.25
N GLU A 64 -9.39 -1.90 -18.29
CA GLU A 64 -10.85 -1.90 -18.19
C GLU A 64 -11.32 -3.11 -17.36
N ASN A 65 -11.73 -2.85 -16.14
CA ASN A 65 -12.30 -3.81 -15.20
C ASN A 65 -13.55 -3.24 -14.52
N PRO A 66 -14.26 -3.99 -13.67
CA PRO A 66 -15.49 -3.49 -13.01
C PRO A 66 -15.30 -2.19 -12.21
N LYS A 67 -14.14 -2.01 -11.53
CA LYS A 67 -13.83 -0.78 -10.78
C LYS A 67 -13.63 0.40 -11.74
N PHE A 68 -12.89 0.21 -12.83
CA PHE A 68 -12.72 1.20 -13.89
C PHE A 68 -14.05 1.73 -14.43
N VAL A 69 -15.02 0.83 -14.72
CA VAL A 69 -16.36 1.22 -15.18
C VAL A 69 -17.11 2.04 -14.13
N VAL A 70 -16.99 1.67 -12.85
CA VAL A 70 -17.58 2.43 -11.73
C VAL A 70 -16.97 3.81 -11.62
N ASP A 71 -15.64 3.91 -11.69
CA ASP A 71 -14.91 5.18 -11.64
C ASP A 71 -15.28 6.09 -12.82
N GLY A 72 -15.40 5.55 -14.01
CA GLY A 72 -15.85 6.30 -15.19
C GLY A 72 -17.23 6.93 -15.00
N LYS A 73 -18.18 6.17 -14.48
CA LYS A 73 -19.55 6.66 -14.19
C LYS A 73 -19.56 7.70 -13.07
N ARG A 74 -18.75 7.52 -12.04
CA ARG A 74 -18.67 8.41 -10.87
C ARG A 74 -18.04 9.75 -11.20
N THR A 75 -16.99 9.74 -12.02
CA THR A 75 -16.16 10.92 -12.29
C THR A 75 -16.57 11.67 -13.56
N GLY A 76 -17.23 11.01 -14.50
CA GLY A 76 -17.51 11.54 -15.83
C GLY A 76 -16.27 11.71 -16.71
N LEU A 77 -15.11 11.19 -16.28
CA LEU A 77 -13.87 11.21 -17.07
C LEU A 77 -13.99 10.27 -18.27
N SER A 78 -13.30 10.63 -19.37
CA SER A 78 -13.18 9.73 -20.52
C SER A 78 -12.36 8.47 -20.14
N GLN A 79 -12.64 7.36 -20.84
CA GLN A 79 -11.87 6.11 -20.67
C GLN A 79 -10.36 6.34 -20.88
N GLU A 80 -9.99 7.10 -21.89
CA GLU A 80 -8.59 7.43 -22.19
C GLU A 80 -7.92 8.17 -20.99
N THR A 81 -8.62 9.14 -20.40
CA THR A 81 -8.11 9.87 -19.23
C THR A 81 -7.93 8.98 -18.02
N LEU A 82 -8.92 8.12 -17.73
CA LEU A 82 -8.83 7.17 -16.61
C LEU A 82 -7.70 6.15 -16.83
N LEU A 83 -7.57 5.58 -18.02
CA LEU A 83 -6.47 4.67 -18.34
C LEU A 83 -5.12 5.37 -18.21
N SER A 84 -5.01 6.64 -18.61
CA SER A 84 -3.77 7.41 -18.48
C SER A 84 -3.36 7.57 -17.02
N LEU A 85 -4.32 7.85 -16.11
CA LEU A 85 -4.05 7.89 -14.65
C LEU A 85 -3.49 6.55 -14.17
N GLY A 86 -4.16 5.46 -14.52
CA GLY A 86 -3.77 4.10 -14.09
C GLY A 86 -2.41 3.67 -14.64
N ILE A 87 -2.17 3.87 -15.94
CA ILE A 87 -0.89 3.53 -16.59
C ILE A 87 0.27 4.28 -15.91
N ILE A 88 0.07 5.57 -15.59
CA ILE A 88 1.09 6.38 -14.92
C ILE A 88 1.34 5.85 -13.50
N ALA A 89 0.28 5.55 -12.72
CA ALA A 89 0.40 5.01 -11.37
C ALA A 89 1.11 3.65 -11.36
N THR A 90 0.66 2.71 -12.20
CA THR A 90 1.26 1.37 -12.35
C THR A 90 2.73 1.46 -12.79
N GLY A 91 3.02 2.36 -13.73
CA GLY A 91 4.40 2.61 -14.20
C GLY A 91 5.30 3.12 -13.08
N HIS A 92 4.76 3.92 -12.15
CA HIS A 92 5.50 4.41 -11.00
C HIS A 92 5.76 3.29 -9.98
N LEU A 93 4.76 2.48 -9.64
CA LEU A 93 4.96 1.33 -8.76
C LEU A 93 6.00 0.35 -9.32
N LYS A 94 5.98 0.07 -10.64
CA LYS A 94 7.01 -0.73 -11.30
C LYS A 94 8.42 -0.16 -11.10
N LYS A 95 8.60 1.17 -11.17
CA LYS A 95 9.90 1.82 -10.91
C LYS A 95 10.33 1.68 -9.46
N LEU A 96 9.41 1.85 -8.50
CA LEU A 96 9.71 1.66 -7.08
C LEU A 96 10.17 0.22 -6.78
N ILE A 97 9.49 -0.77 -7.36
CA ILE A 97 9.86 -2.18 -7.21
C ILE A 97 11.19 -2.50 -7.90
N ALA A 98 11.44 -1.98 -9.11
CA ALA A 98 12.68 -2.23 -9.83
C ALA A 98 13.90 -1.52 -9.22
N ALA A 99 13.72 -0.60 -8.27
CA ALA A 99 14.81 0.13 -7.61
C ALA A 99 15.47 -0.67 -6.46
N GLY A 100 14.89 -1.80 -6.04
CA GLY A 100 15.42 -2.67 -4.98
C GLY A 100 15.68 -4.07 -5.46
N ASP A 101 16.45 -4.82 -4.66
CA ASP A 101 16.77 -6.24 -4.93
C ASP A 101 15.89 -7.18 -4.10
N GLU A 102 15.59 -6.78 -2.87
CA GLU A 102 14.79 -7.56 -1.91
C GLU A 102 13.81 -6.67 -1.14
N TYR A 103 12.69 -7.31 -0.75
CA TYR A 103 11.58 -6.67 -0.07
C TYR A 103 11.08 -7.52 1.09
N GLU A 104 10.53 -6.89 2.12
CA GLU A 104 9.78 -7.51 3.19
C GLU A 104 8.28 -7.33 2.92
N LEU A 105 7.56 -8.44 2.71
CA LEU A 105 6.11 -8.46 2.62
C LEU A 105 5.52 -8.89 3.97
N ARG A 106 4.66 -8.07 4.53
CA ARG A 106 3.78 -8.40 5.67
C ARG A 106 2.37 -8.55 5.16
N TRP A 107 1.75 -9.69 5.36
CA TRP A 107 0.43 -9.98 4.81
C TRP A 107 -0.44 -10.80 5.76
N ASP A 108 -1.75 -10.86 5.48
CA ASP A 108 -2.70 -11.75 6.15
C ASP A 108 -3.20 -12.78 5.13
N SER A 109 -2.61 -13.99 5.15
CA SER A 109 -2.94 -15.07 4.21
C SER A 109 -4.32 -15.67 4.42
N ASP A 110 -4.94 -15.43 5.58
CA ASP A 110 -6.22 -16.03 5.98
C ASP A 110 -7.42 -15.13 5.70
N LYS A 111 -7.19 -13.90 5.22
CA LYS A 111 -8.26 -12.90 5.01
C LYS A 111 -8.29 -12.31 3.61
N PRO A 112 -8.51 -13.11 2.56
CA PRO A 112 -8.66 -12.56 1.22
C PRO A 112 -9.89 -11.64 1.14
N ASP A 113 -9.78 -10.61 0.31
CA ASP A 113 -10.92 -9.78 -0.06
C ASP A 113 -11.90 -10.53 -0.99
N LYS A 114 -13.01 -9.89 -1.35
CA LYS A 114 -14.01 -10.47 -2.27
C LYS A 114 -13.50 -10.80 -3.66
N TYR A 115 -12.31 -10.32 -4.03
CA TYR A 115 -11.61 -10.60 -5.29
C TYR A 115 -10.49 -11.62 -5.14
N GLY A 116 -10.34 -12.21 -3.95
CA GLY A 116 -9.28 -13.18 -3.63
C GLY A 116 -7.90 -12.55 -3.44
N ARG A 117 -7.80 -11.22 -3.25
CA ARG A 117 -6.54 -10.55 -2.96
C ARG A 117 -6.29 -10.56 -1.46
N LEU A 118 -5.05 -10.77 -1.07
CA LEU A 118 -4.62 -10.76 0.32
C LEU A 118 -4.20 -9.34 0.72
N PRO A 119 -4.62 -8.82 1.87
CA PRO A 119 -4.14 -7.52 2.34
C PRO A 119 -2.66 -7.62 2.73
N GLY A 120 -1.84 -6.66 2.31
CA GLY A 120 -0.42 -6.66 2.62
C GLY A 120 0.25 -5.30 2.60
N GLU A 121 1.41 -5.24 3.24
CA GLU A 121 2.32 -4.10 3.23
C GLU A 121 3.68 -4.55 2.70
N LEU A 122 4.23 -3.81 1.74
CA LEU A 122 5.55 -4.09 1.17
C LEU A 122 6.53 -3.02 1.63
N PHE A 123 7.70 -3.48 2.09
CA PHE A 123 8.79 -2.62 2.56
C PHE A 123 10.09 -2.95 1.84
N THR A 124 10.93 -1.94 1.63
CA THR A 124 12.33 -2.18 1.25
C THR A 124 13.10 -2.79 2.43
N GLN A 125 14.29 -3.33 2.20
CA GLN A 125 15.19 -3.79 3.27
C GLN A 125 15.54 -2.69 4.31
N SER A 126 15.55 -1.43 3.90
CA SER A 126 15.75 -0.28 4.80
C SER A 126 14.50 0.12 5.58
N GLY A 127 13.39 -0.61 5.44
CA GLY A 127 12.13 -0.37 6.15
C GLY A 127 11.26 0.74 5.54
N VAL A 128 11.54 1.17 4.30
CA VAL A 128 10.71 2.17 3.60
C VAL A 128 9.45 1.49 3.06
N SER A 129 8.28 1.98 3.45
CA SER A 129 6.99 1.48 2.98
C SER A 129 6.72 1.88 1.52
N ILE A 130 6.50 0.89 0.65
CA ILE A 130 6.20 1.10 -0.77
C ILE A 130 4.82 1.77 -0.95
N HIS A 131 3.80 1.31 -0.21
CA HIS A 131 2.47 1.92 -0.31
C HIS A 131 2.45 3.37 0.20
N ALA A 132 3.21 3.69 1.26
CA ALA A 132 3.34 5.07 1.71
C ALA A 132 4.07 5.95 0.68
N ARG A 133 5.08 5.42 -0.01
CA ARG A 133 5.78 6.11 -1.11
C ARG A 133 4.85 6.41 -2.28
N MET A 134 3.96 5.49 -2.65
CA MET A 134 2.96 5.73 -3.70
C MET A 134 2.07 6.93 -3.39
N VAL A 135 1.67 7.10 -2.12
CA VAL A 135 0.87 8.26 -1.68
C VAL A 135 1.73 9.52 -1.58
N GLU A 136 2.91 9.45 -0.95
CA GLU A 136 3.83 10.56 -0.77
C GLU A 136 4.26 11.20 -2.10
N GLU A 137 4.46 10.36 -3.12
CA GLU A 137 4.87 10.77 -4.45
C GLU A 137 3.68 11.09 -5.37
N GLY A 138 2.44 10.93 -4.88
CA GLY A 138 1.22 11.38 -5.54
C GLY A 138 0.69 10.45 -6.63
N TYR A 139 0.94 9.13 -6.54
CA TYR A 139 0.47 8.13 -7.50
C TYR A 139 -0.63 7.20 -6.97
N ALA A 140 -0.96 7.34 -5.69
CA ALA A 140 -2.10 6.71 -5.04
C ALA A 140 -2.75 7.68 -4.05
N ILE A 141 -3.98 7.38 -3.62
CA ILE A 141 -4.66 8.10 -2.55
C ILE A 141 -4.76 7.25 -1.29
N ALA A 142 -4.86 7.89 -0.14
CA ALA A 142 -5.19 7.22 1.11
C ALA A 142 -6.69 6.92 1.16
N LEU A 143 -7.03 5.67 1.42
CA LEU A 143 -8.43 5.25 1.58
C LEU A 143 -9.08 5.93 2.81
N PRO A 144 -10.40 6.12 2.81
CA PRO A 144 -11.14 6.47 4.03
C PRO A 144 -10.84 5.47 5.15
N GLY A 145 -10.42 5.96 6.32
CA GLY A 145 -10.00 5.10 7.45
C GLY A 145 -8.54 4.64 7.42
N ALA A 146 -7.76 5.02 6.41
CA ALA A 146 -6.31 4.82 6.42
C ALA A 146 -5.65 5.60 7.57
N SER A 147 -4.41 5.23 7.90
CA SER A 147 -3.65 5.89 8.96
C SER A 147 -3.55 7.40 8.75
N SER A 148 -3.47 8.16 9.85
CA SER A 148 -3.26 9.61 9.79
C SER A 148 -1.98 9.99 9.03
N THR A 149 -0.97 9.13 9.04
CA THR A 149 0.25 9.28 8.27
C THR A 149 -0.03 9.28 6.76
N LEU A 150 -0.73 8.25 6.24
CA LEU A 150 -1.09 8.19 4.81
C LEU A 150 -1.95 9.38 4.39
N GLN A 151 -2.94 9.77 5.20
CA GLN A 151 -3.75 10.94 4.94
C GLN A 151 -2.94 12.25 4.90
N SER A 152 -1.92 12.37 5.76
CA SER A 152 -1.03 13.54 5.77
C SER A 152 -0.12 13.57 4.54
N LEU A 153 0.43 12.42 4.14
CA LEU A 153 1.23 12.29 2.92
C LEU A 153 0.41 12.67 1.67
N GLN A 154 -0.85 12.24 1.58
CA GLN A 154 -1.72 12.65 0.47
C GLN A 154 -1.92 14.17 0.42
N ARG A 155 -2.28 14.81 1.56
CA ARG A 155 -2.46 16.28 1.58
C ARG A 155 -1.20 17.01 1.16
N GLN A 156 -0.03 16.51 1.57
CA GLN A 156 1.25 17.07 1.15
C GLN A 156 1.48 16.89 -0.35
N ALA A 157 1.27 15.67 -0.89
CA ALA A 157 1.42 15.39 -2.32
C ALA A 157 0.49 16.27 -3.18
N GLU A 158 -0.75 16.46 -2.73
CA GLU A 158 -1.73 17.34 -3.39
C GLU A 158 -1.27 18.82 -3.36
N SER A 159 -0.83 19.34 -2.20
CA SER A 159 -0.39 20.73 -2.05
C SER A 159 0.90 21.04 -2.83
N GLU A 160 1.79 20.07 -2.95
CA GLU A 160 3.05 20.16 -3.66
C GLU A 160 2.94 19.75 -5.15
N HIS A 161 1.73 19.42 -5.62
CA HIS A 161 1.46 19.00 -7.00
C HIS A 161 2.33 17.83 -7.46
N LYS A 162 2.54 16.83 -6.57
CA LYS A 162 3.34 15.65 -6.87
C LYS A 162 2.57 14.66 -7.76
N GLY A 163 3.32 13.91 -8.57
CA GLY A 163 2.79 12.81 -9.36
C GLY A 163 1.56 13.19 -10.17
N LEU A 164 0.48 12.44 -10.01
CA LEU A 164 -0.80 12.66 -10.70
C LEU A 164 -1.42 14.02 -10.36
N TRP A 165 -1.21 14.54 -9.13
CA TRP A 165 -1.72 15.85 -8.69
C TRP A 165 -1.14 17.03 -9.46
N GLY A 166 0.04 16.86 -10.07
CA GLY A 166 0.64 17.85 -10.97
C GLY A 166 0.43 17.52 -12.43
N LEU A 167 0.63 16.28 -12.82
CA LEU A 167 0.58 15.82 -14.21
C LEU A 167 -0.83 15.89 -14.82
N LEU A 168 -1.85 15.48 -14.05
CA LEU A 168 -3.26 15.40 -14.44
C LEU A 168 -4.15 15.92 -13.30
N ALA A 169 -3.88 17.14 -12.82
CA ALA A 169 -4.45 17.68 -11.59
C ALA A 169 -5.98 17.62 -11.50
N LYS A 170 -6.72 18.09 -12.50
CA LYS A 170 -8.19 18.07 -12.51
C LYS A 170 -8.74 16.65 -12.58
N PRO A 171 -8.30 15.78 -13.52
CA PRO A 171 -8.68 14.37 -13.52
C PRO A 171 -8.41 13.66 -12.21
N THR A 172 -7.25 13.90 -11.58
CA THR A 172 -6.87 13.29 -10.31
C THR A 172 -7.82 13.70 -9.19
N ARG A 173 -8.16 15.00 -9.05
CA ARG A 173 -9.12 15.46 -8.04
C ARG A 173 -10.51 14.86 -8.23
N LEU A 174 -11.00 14.77 -9.47
CA LEU A 174 -12.27 14.12 -9.77
C LEU A 174 -12.25 12.63 -9.39
N TRP A 175 -11.16 11.93 -9.77
CA TRP A 175 -11.00 10.52 -9.41
C TRP A 175 -10.85 10.32 -7.90
N ALA A 176 -10.08 11.11 -7.21
CA ALA A 176 -9.88 11.06 -5.76
C ALA A 176 -11.12 11.52 -4.96
N GLY A 177 -12.09 12.19 -5.60
CA GLY A 177 -13.26 12.75 -4.91
C GLY A 177 -12.95 13.99 -4.07
N THR A 178 -11.85 14.70 -4.37
CA THR A 178 -11.42 15.92 -3.65
C THR A 178 -11.72 17.20 -4.45
N ASP A 179 -12.42 17.10 -5.58
CA ASP A 179 -12.82 18.27 -6.36
C ASP A 179 -13.96 19.00 -5.65
N SER A 180 -13.64 20.18 -5.07
CA SER A 180 -14.58 21.04 -4.35
C SER A 180 -15.43 21.91 -5.29
N SER A 181 -15.44 21.65 -6.60
CA SER A 181 -16.06 22.48 -7.64
C SER A 181 -17.53 22.11 -7.88
N ASN A 182 -18.33 21.95 -6.81
CA ASN A 182 -19.81 21.91 -6.87
C ASN A 182 -20.41 22.92 -5.91
#